data_d52d4def4f1ab3a1b8ceb7cb3d0d14fb
#
_entry.id   d52d4def4f1ab3a1b8ceb7cb3d0d14fb
#
_cell.length_a   1.000
_cell.length_b   1.000
_cell.length_c   1.000
_cell.angle_alpha   90.00
_cell.angle_beta   90.00
_cell.angle_gamma   90.00
#
_symmetry.space_group_name_H-M   'P 1'
#
loop_
_entity.id
_entity.type
_entity.pdbx_description
1 polymer ?
#
loop_
_entity_poly.entity_id
_entity_poly.type
_entity_poly.pdbx_seq_one_letter_code
_entity_poly.pdbx_strand_id
1 'polypeptide(L)'
;MNQPVNTNIQAKIDEDLSPTKRLTGFHLKIVSAIAIIWSFFQLWYASPFPFMFDFGMFKGLPARAIHLGFALLLAFLVFPTFKRGKVNFIDIMIGIIGISCCLYIYFFYDDLIDRGGVLHILKYNNYSIPIELIIGSTGILILLEATRRVIGIPLVVIAVCFLLFSYYGQYAPEIISHGGLSLKRLVGFQWFDQEAIFGIPIGVSVDFIFLFVLFGAFLETAGGGKYFLDLAFAMVGKTRGG
;
A
#
# COMPACT_ATOMS: atom_id res chain seq x y z
N MET A 1 45.19 -0.86 -4.54
CA MET A 1 45.01 -2.00 -3.63
C MET A 1 43.51 -2.23 -3.45
N ASN A 2 42.91 -3.09 -4.31
CA ASN A 2 41.50 -3.48 -4.16
C ASN A 2 41.42 -4.57 -3.09
N GLN A 3 40.95 -4.25 -1.91
CA GLN A 3 40.51 -5.28 -0.97
C GLN A 3 39.36 -6.07 -1.59
N PRO A 4 39.38 -7.40 -1.57
CA PRO A 4 38.23 -8.18 -2.03
C PRO A 4 37.02 -7.84 -1.13
N VAL A 5 35.99 -7.24 -1.71
CA VAL A 5 34.73 -7.03 -1.02
C VAL A 5 34.28 -8.36 -0.46
N ASN A 6 34.09 -8.42 0.85
CA ASN A 6 33.73 -9.64 1.53
C ASN A 6 32.34 -10.10 0.99
N THR A 7 32.38 -11.08 0.09
CA THR A 7 31.23 -11.64 -0.61
C THR A 7 30.08 -12.03 0.32
N ASN A 8 30.42 -12.42 1.57
CA ASN A 8 29.44 -12.75 2.61
C ASN A 8 28.69 -11.52 3.15
N ILE A 9 29.36 -10.36 3.21
CA ILE A 9 28.71 -9.10 3.63
C ILE A 9 27.81 -8.60 2.51
N GLN A 10 28.28 -8.63 1.26
CA GLN A 10 27.49 -8.22 0.10
C GLN A 10 26.25 -9.11 -0.06
N ALA A 11 26.39 -10.42 0.08
CA ALA A 11 25.26 -11.36 0.02
C ALA A 11 24.23 -11.12 1.14
N LYS A 12 24.66 -10.76 2.35
CA LYS A 12 23.74 -10.38 3.44
C LYS A 12 23.04 -9.06 3.18
N ILE A 13 23.75 -8.06 2.66
CA ILE A 13 23.17 -6.77 2.29
C ILE A 13 22.11 -6.97 1.20
N ASP A 14 22.43 -7.76 0.17
CA ASP A 14 21.49 -8.09 -0.92
C ASP A 14 20.28 -8.89 -0.45
N GLU A 15 20.46 -9.75 0.56
CA GLU A 15 19.37 -10.50 1.18
C GLU A 15 18.45 -9.60 2.02
N ASP A 16 19.01 -8.64 2.75
CA ASP A 16 18.25 -7.68 3.55
C ASP A 16 17.50 -6.64 2.67
N LEU A 17 18.09 -6.25 1.54
CA LEU A 17 17.49 -5.32 0.57
C LEU A 17 16.43 -5.96 -0.33
N SER A 18 16.37 -7.29 -0.42
CA SER A 18 15.45 -8.00 -1.31
C SER A 18 14.65 -9.06 -0.55
N PRO A 19 13.61 -8.66 0.21
CA PRO A 19 12.80 -9.60 1.00
C PRO A 19 12.15 -10.70 0.16
N THR A 20 11.91 -10.46 -1.12
CA THR A 20 11.39 -11.46 -2.08
C THR A 20 12.37 -12.60 -2.37
N LYS A 21 13.68 -12.39 -2.21
CA LYS A 21 14.67 -13.47 -2.36
C LYS A 21 14.54 -14.60 -1.33
N ARG A 22 13.81 -14.34 -0.22
CA ARG A 22 13.51 -15.34 0.81
C ARG A 22 12.35 -16.27 0.42
N LEU A 23 11.58 -15.89 -0.59
CA LEU A 23 10.43 -16.66 -1.06
C LEU A 23 10.89 -17.73 -2.06
N THR A 24 10.43 -18.96 -1.86
CA THR A 24 10.80 -20.09 -2.71
C THR A 24 9.59 -20.88 -3.16
N GLY A 25 9.71 -21.58 -4.29
CA GLY A 25 8.71 -22.50 -4.77
C GLY A 25 7.35 -21.89 -5.08
N PHE A 26 6.29 -22.47 -4.54
CA PHE A 26 4.90 -22.11 -4.84
C PHE A 26 4.55 -20.67 -4.36
N HIS A 27 5.07 -20.25 -3.20
CA HIS A 27 4.82 -18.92 -2.67
C HIS A 27 5.37 -17.81 -3.58
N LEU A 28 6.58 -17.99 -4.14
CA LEU A 28 7.14 -17.04 -5.09
C LEU A 28 6.25 -16.89 -6.33
N LYS A 29 5.69 -18.01 -6.84
CA LYS A 29 4.77 -17.98 -7.99
C LYS A 29 3.50 -17.18 -7.69
N ILE A 30 2.92 -17.34 -6.50
CA ILE A 30 1.73 -16.58 -6.08
C ILE A 30 2.04 -15.09 -5.99
N VAL A 31 3.11 -14.71 -5.29
CA VAL A 31 3.52 -13.30 -5.15
C VAL A 31 3.79 -12.69 -6.51
N SER A 32 4.52 -13.38 -7.39
CA SER A 32 4.77 -12.93 -8.76
C SER A 32 3.49 -12.76 -9.57
N ALA A 33 2.55 -13.70 -9.48
CA ALA A 33 1.27 -13.61 -10.18
C ALA A 33 0.46 -12.39 -9.72
N ILE A 34 0.38 -12.15 -8.40
CA ILE A 34 -0.32 -10.99 -7.83
C ILE A 34 0.37 -9.68 -8.27
N ALA A 35 1.71 -9.63 -8.24
CA ALA A 35 2.47 -8.47 -8.70
C ALA A 35 2.24 -8.17 -10.18
N ILE A 36 2.19 -9.20 -11.03
CA ILE A 36 1.88 -9.07 -12.46
C ILE A 36 0.45 -8.54 -12.66
N ILE A 37 -0.54 -9.11 -11.96
CA ILE A 37 -1.93 -8.65 -12.05
C ILE A 37 -2.03 -7.17 -11.62
N TRP A 38 -1.35 -6.79 -10.55
CA TRP A 38 -1.29 -5.40 -10.09
C TRP A 38 -0.64 -4.48 -11.13
N SER A 39 0.44 -4.92 -11.76
CA SER A 39 1.11 -4.15 -12.83
C SER A 39 0.19 -3.97 -14.05
N PHE A 40 -0.55 -5.00 -14.46
CA PHE A 40 -1.55 -4.88 -15.52
C PHE A 40 -2.69 -3.94 -15.15
N PHE A 41 -3.20 -4.00 -13.92
CA PHE A 41 -4.20 -3.05 -13.43
C PHE A 41 -3.69 -1.60 -13.52
N GLN A 42 -2.47 -1.34 -13.09
CA GLN A 42 -1.88 0.00 -13.14
C GLN A 42 -1.63 0.50 -14.57
N LEU A 43 -1.17 -0.36 -15.47
CA LEU A 43 -1.01 -0.02 -16.89
C LEU A 43 -2.36 0.25 -17.55
N TRP A 44 -3.38 -0.55 -17.23
CA TRP A 44 -4.74 -0.31 -17.71
C TRP A 44 -5.27 1.03 -17.21
N TYR A 45 -5.18 1.27 -15.90
CA TYR A 45 -5.64 2.50 -15.26
C TYR A 45 -4.98 3.76 -15.84
N ALA A 46 -3.67 3.72 -16.10
CA ALA A 46 -2.91 4.85 -16.63
C ALA A 46 -3.02 5.03 -18.15
N SER A 47 -3.54 4.04 -18.86
CA SER A 47 -3.65 4.07 -20.32
C SER A 47 -4.95 4.78 -20.77
N PRO A 48 -5.05 5.18 -22.05
CA PRO A 48 -6.30 5.69 -22.61
C PRO A 48 -7.34 4.59 -22.88
N PHE A 49 -6.99 3.31 -22.73
CA PHE A 49 -7.86 2.19 -23.09
C PHE A 49 -9.21 2.15 -22.34
N PRO A 50 -9.29 2.43 -21.04
CA PRO A 50 -10.57 2.47 -20.34
C PRO A 50 -11.58 3.43 -20.99
N PHE A 51 -11.11 4.57 -21.48
CA PHE A 51 -11.94 5.56 -22.17
C PHE A 51 -12.28 5.16 -23.62
N MET A 52 -11.36 4.45 -24.30
CA MET A 52 -11.58 3.99 -25.68
C MET A 52 -12.58 2.84 -25.75
N PHE A 53 -12.57 1.95 -24.76
CA PHE A 53 -13.42 0.77 -24.74
C PHE A 53 -14.69 0.95 -23.88
N ASP A 54 -14.84 2.10 -23.22
CA ASP A 54 -15.94 2.37 -22.27
C ASP A 54 -16.10 1.28 -21.20
N PHE A 55 -14.95 0.73 -20.75
CA PHE A 55 -14.90 -0.40 -19.82
C PHE A 55 -13.79 -0.22 -18.79
N GLY A 56 -14.08 -0.57 -17.52
CA GLY A 56 -13.07 -0.57 -16.46
C GLY A 56 -12.53 0.82 -16.15
N MET A 57 -13.38 1.85 -16.23
CA MET A 57 -13.05 3.20 -15.78
C MET A 57 -13.11 3.24 -14.26
N PHE A 58 -11.95 3.33 -13.62
CA PHE A 58 -11.85 3.50 -12.17
C PHE A 58 -11.72 4.98 -11.84
N LYS A 59 -12.59 5.47 -10.96
CA LYS A 59 -12.57 6.87 -10.52
C LYS A 59 -11.91 6.97 -9.14
N GLY A 60 -11.02 7.96 -8.95
CA GLY A 60 -10.49 8.42 -7.66
C GLY A 60 -10.37 7.36 -6.54
N LEU A 61 -11.30 7.38 -5.60
CA LEU A 61 -11.28 6.50 -4.42
C LEU A 61 -11.26 5.00 -4.74
N PRO A 62 -12.10 4.45 -5.65
CA PRO A 62 -12.04 3.04 -6.04
C PRO A 62 -10.68 2.59 -6.57
N ALA A 63 -10.03 3.38 -7.42
CA ALA A 63 -8.70 3.05 -7.94
C ALA A 63 -7.65 2.99 -6.82
N ARG A 64 -7.69 3.96 -5.90
CA ARG A 64 -6.80 4.03 -4.73
C ARG A 64 -7.05 2.86 -3.79
N ALA A 65 -8.30 2.46 -3.59
CA ALA A 65 -8.67 1.31 -2.76
C ALA A 65 -8.16 -0.02 -3.35
N ILE A 66 -8.34 -0.24 -4.65
CA ILE A 66 -7.80 -1.44 -5.32
C ILE A 66 -6.26 -1.49 -5.20
N HIS A 67 -5.59 -0.36 -5.45
CA HIS A 67 -4.14 -0.25 -5.32
C HIS A 67 -3.65 -0.59 -3.91
N LEU A 68 -4.27 0.00 -2.87
CA LEU A 68 -3.95 -0.31 -1.48
C LEU A 68 -4.23 -1.78 -1.15
N GLY A 69 -5.31 -2.35 -1.69
CA GLY A 69 -5.65 -3.76 -1.51
C GLY A 69 -4.55 -4.69 -2.02
N PHE A 70 -4.00 -4.45 -3.21
CA PHE A 70 -2.84 -5.19 -3.73
C PHE A 70 -1.60 -5.00 -2.84
N ALA A 71 -1.34 -3.76 -2.42
CA ALA A 71 -0.21 -3.46 -1.55
C ALA A 71 -0.31 -4.20 -0.21
N LEU A 72 -1.47 -4.21 0.44
CA LEU A 72 -1.72 -4.94 1.68
C LEU A 72 -1.55 -6.44 1.50
N LEU A 73 -2.14 -7.02 0.45
CA LEU A 73 -2.02 -8.45 0.18
C LEU A 73 -0.56 -8.86 -0.01
N LEU A 74 0.19 -8.12 -0.82
CA LEU A 74 1.63 -8.38 -1.03
C LEU A 74 2.45 -8.13 0.22
N ALA A 75 2.15 -7.10 1.03
CA ALA A 75 2.87 -6.83 2.27
C ALA A 75 2.81 -8.04 3.22
N PHE A 76 1.65 -8.67 3.39
CA PHE A 76 1.53 -9.85 4.26
C PHE A 76 2.15 -11.11 3.67
N LEU A 77 2.17 -11.26 2.36
CA LEU A 77 2.81 -12.40 1.69
C LEU A 77 4.33 -12.29 1.66
N VAL A 78 4.88 -11.07 1.57
CA VAL A 78 6.33 -10.84 1.48
C VAL A 78 6.98 -10.66 2.86
N PHE A 79 6.22 -10.09 3.84
CA PHE A 79 6.68 -9.85 5.21
C PHE A 79 5.89 -10.70 6.22
N PRO A 80 6.15 -12.02 6.32
CA PRO A 80 5.41 -12.92 7.20
C PRO A 80 5.69 -12.63 8.68
N THR A 81 4.76 -13.00 9.56
CA THR A 81 4.85 -12.82 11.02
C THR A 81 6.08 -13.49 11.62
N PHE A 82 6.41 -14.69 11.16
CA PHE A 82 7.54 -15.47 11.67
C PHE A 82 8.74 -15.40 10.73
N LYS A 83 9.90 -15.00 11.25
CA LYS A 83 11.19 -14.82 10.53
C LYS A 83 11.73 -16.06 9.80
N ARG A 84 11.01 -17.17 9.78
CA ARG A 84 11.46 -18.44 9.15
C ARG A 84 11.19 -18.53 7.63
N GLY A 85 10.81 -17.43 6.98
CA GLY A 85 10.61 -17.40 5.52
C GLY A 85 9.41 -18.19 4.99
N LYS A 86 8.56 -18.73 5.87
CA LYS A 86 7.33 -19.43 5.49
C LYS A 86 6.13 -18.55 5.78
N VAL A 87 5.35 -18.28 4.74
CA VAL A 87 4.06 -17.59 4.88
C VAL A 87 3.12 -18.50 5.64
N ASN A 88 2.58 -17.99 6.75
CA ASN A 88 1.60 -18.71 7.55
C ASN A 88 0.18 -18.53 6.99
N PHE A 89 -0.70 -19.47 7.29
CA PHE A 89 -2.12 -19.34 6.98
C PHE A 89 -2.72 -18.02 7.53
N ILE A 90 -2.27 -17.58 8.71
CA ILE A 90 -2.70 -16.32 9.34
C ILE A 90 -2.35 -15.12 8.47
N ASP A 91 -1.13 -15.08 7.90
CA ASP A 91 -0.69 -13.97 7.04
C ASP A 91 -1.55 -13.89 5.77
N ILE A 92 -1.86 -15.04 5.17
CA ILE A 92 -2.76 -15.11 4.01
C ILE A 92 -4.15 -14.60 4.37
N MET A 93 -4.71 -15.03 5.50
CA MET A 93 -6.04 -14.61 5.95
C MET A 93 -6.10 -13.10 6.21
N ILE A 94 -5.10 -12.54 6.90
CA ILE A 94 -5.04 -11.09 7.15
C ILE A 94 -4.93 -10.32 5.82
N GLY A 95 -4.10 -10.78 4.88
CA GLY A 95 -3.98 -10.19 3.56
C GLY A 95 -5.31 -10.21 2.78
N ILE A 96 -6.03 -11.36 2.81
CA ILE A 96 -7.35 -11.49 2.18
C ILE A 96 -8.38 -10.56 2.83
N ILE A 97 -8.41 -10.47 4.16
CA ILE A 97 -9.31 -9.55 4.86
C ILE A 97 -8.97 -8.09 4.48
N GLY A 98 -7.68 -7.75 4.41
CA GLY A 98 -7.23 -6.41 4.03
C GLY A 98 -7.69 -6.00 2.62
N ILE A 99 -7.47 -6.87 1.62
CA ILE A 99 -7.96 -6.59 0.26
C ILE A 99 -9.49 -6.55 0.21
N SER A 100 -10.18 -7.40 0.98
CA SER A 100 -11.65 -7.40 1.05
C SER A 100 -12.20 -6.09 1.60
N CYS A 101 -11.57 -5.50 2.63
CA CYS A 101 -11.92 -4.19 3.16
C CYS A 101 -11.74 -3.07 2.12
N CYS A 102 -10.71 -3.17 1.28
CA CYS A 102 -10.48 -2.24 0.17
C CYS A 102 -11.50 -2.45 -0.97
N LEU A 103 -11.78 -3.70 -1.34
CA LEU A 103 -12.75 -4.04 -2.39
C LEU A 103 -14.18 -3.65 -2.00
N TYR A 104 -14.50 -3.62 -0.71
CA TYR A 104 -15.79 -3.10 -0.25
C TYR A 104 -16.01 -1.67 -0.74
N ILE A 105 -15.01 -0.79 -0.67
CA ILE A 105 -15.08 0.58 -1.18
C ILE A 105 -15.36 0.59 -2.68
N TYR A 106 -14.73 -0.30 -3.44
CA TYR A 106 -14.94 -0.40 -4.89
C TYR A 106 -16.38 -0.79 -5.25
N PHE A 107 -16.91 -1.82 -4.58
CA PHE A 107 -18.25 -2.35 -4.91
C PHE A 107 -19.39 -1.47 -4.42
N PHE A 108 -19.20 -0.73 -3.33
CA PHE A 108 -20.23 0.10 -2.70
C PHE A 108 -19.93 1.61 -2.81
N TYR A 109 -19.11 1.99 -3.80
CA TYR A 109 -18.67 3.37 -3.96
C TYR A 109 -19.83 4.35 -4.19
N ASP A 110 -20.75 4.02 -5.09
CA ASP A 110 -21.89 4.87 -5.42
C ASP A 110 -22.82 5.03 -4.21
N ASP A 111 -23.11 3.94 -3.51
CA ASP A 111 -23.88 3.96 -2.26
C ASP A 111 -23.21 4.81 -1.16
N LEU A 112 -21.89 4.79 -1.07
CA LEU A 112 -21.14 5.61 -0.11
C LEU A 112 -21.25 7.10 -0.41
N ILE A 113 -21.21 7.49 -1.69
CA ILE A 113 -21.37 8.87 -2.14
C ILE A 113 -22.80 9.34 -1.91
N ASP A 114 -23.78 8.58 -2.32
CA ASP A 114 -25.20 8.94 -2.21
C ASP A 114 -25.63 9.17 -0.76
N ARG A 115 -24.99 8.48 0.19
CA ARG A 115 -25.24 8.66 1.63
C ARG A 115 -24.44 9.80 2.27
N GLY A 116 -23.61 10.52 1.52
CA GLY A 116 -22.84 11.66 2.02
C GLY A 116 -21.87 11.30 3.17
N GLY A 117 -21.27 10.12 3.15
CA GLY A 117 -20.30 9.66 4.18
C GLY A 117 -20.93 9.15 5.48
N VAL A 118 -22.26 8.98 5.53
CA VAL A 118 -22.93 8.35 6.67
C VAL A 118 -22.72 6.84 6.61
N LEU A 119 -22.09 6.27 7.65
CA LEU A 119 -21.82 4.83 7.73
C LEU A 119 -23.10 4.02 7.81
N HIS A 120 -23.16 2.98 6.98
CA HIS A 120 -24.32 2.08 6.90
C HIS A 120 -24.42 1.17 8.13
N ILE A 121 -25.66 1.03 8.61
CA ILE A 121 -26.03 0.14 9.70
C ILE A 121 -26.98 -0.91 9.15
N LEU A 122 -26.54 -2.15 9.09
CA LEU A 122 -27.40 -3.28 8.76
C LEU A 122 -28.37 -3.54 9.91
N LYS A 123 -29.67 -3.48 9.60
CA LYS A 123 -30.73 -3.90 10.53
C LYS A 123 -31.13 -5.34 10.21
N TYR A 124 -30.81 -6.26 11.11
CA TYR A 124 -31.20 -7.67 11.00
C TYR A 124 -31.96 -8.09 12.25
N ASN A 125 -33.24 -8.43 12.10
CA ASN A 125 -34.19 -8.60 13.20
C ASN A 125 -34.21 -7.36 14.09
N ASN A 126 -33.95 -7.47 15.39
CA ASN A 126 -33.86 -6.36 16.34
C ASN A 126 -32.43 -5.85 16.56
N TYR A 127 -31.45 -6.36 15.79
CA TYR A 127 -30.03 -5.97 15.93
C TYR A 127 -29.62 -4.95 14.86
N SER A 128 -28.88 -3.93 15.31
CA SER A 128 -28.26 -2.91 14.43
C SER A 128 -26.77 -3.18 14.35
N ILE A 129 -26.30 -3.74 13.23
CA ILE A 129 -24.89 -4.09 13.02
C ILE A 129 -24.22 -2.96 12.21
N PRO A 130 -23.27 -2.21 12.79
CA PRO A 130 -22.56 -1.15 12.10
C PRO A 130 -21.47 -1.75 11.18
N ILE A 131 -21.87 -2.33 10.05
CA ILE A 131 -20.98 -3.10 9.16
C ILE A 131 -19.81 -2.25 8.64
N GLU A 132 -20.05 -1.04 8.20
CA GLU A 132 -18.99 -0.17 7.68
C GLU A 132 -18.03 0.28 8.78
N LEU A 133 -18.52 0.47 10.00
CA LEU A 133 -17.65 0.73 11.14
C LEU A 133 -16.69 -0.44 11.39
N ILE A 134 -17.19 -1.68 11.28
CA ILE A 134 -16.37 -2.89 11.45
C ILE A 134 -15.36 -3.00 10.31
N ILE A 135 -15.80 -2.84 9.06
CA ILE A 135 -14.92 -2.93 7.88
C ILE A 135 -13.82 -1.86 7.94
N GLY A 136 -14.18 -0.60 8.17
CA GLY A 136 -13.21 0.49 8.23
C GLY A 136 -12.24 0.35 9.41
N SER A 137 -12.72 -0.02 10.60
CA SER A 137 -11.85 -0.28 11.76
C SER A 137 -10.88 -1.44 11.49
N THR A 138 -11.37 -2.52 10.88
CA THR A 138 -10.54 -3.68 10.50
C THR A 138 -9.49 -3.27 9.47
N GLY A 139 -9.88 -2.51 8.45
CA GLY A 139 -8.97 -2.00 7.44
C GLY A 139 -7.86 -1.12 8.01
N ILE A 140 -8.19 -0.20 8.91
CA ILE A 140 -7.21 0.65 9.62
C ILE A 140 -6.23 -0.20 10.44
N LEU A 141 -6.73 -1.18 11.20
CA LEU A 141 -5.88 -2.07 12.00
C LEU A 141 -4.95 -2.91 11.14
N ILE A 142 -5.44 -3.44 10.04
CA ILE A 142 -4.63 -4.22 9.08
C ILE A 142 -3.57 -3.33 8.43
N LEU A 143 -3.89 -2.08 8.08
CA LEU A 143 -2.94 -1.13 7.53
C LEU A 143 -1.84 -0.78 8.55
N LEU A 144 -2.19 -0.56 9.82
CA LEU A 144 -1.21 -0.34 10.88
C LEU A 144 -0.29 -1.57 11.07
N GLU A 145 -0.85 -2.78 11.02
CA GLU A 145 -0.06 -4.01 11.10
C GLU A 145 0.85 -4.20 9.88
N ALA A 146 0.38 -3.89 8.66
CA ALA A 146 1.21 -3.89 7.46
C ALA A 146 2.36 -2.87 7.57
N THR A 147 2.07 -1.67 8.03
CA THR A 147 3.07 -0.61 8.28
C THR A 147 4.11 -1.06 9.30
N ARG A 148 3.69 -1.72 10.37
CA ARG A 148 4.60 -2.29 11.38
C ARG A 148 5.57 -3.30 10.79
N ARG A 149 5.10 -4.13 9.88
CA ARG A 149 5.91 -5.19 9.26
C ARG A 149 6.89 -4.66 8.20
N VAL A 150 6.46 -3.69 7.42
CA VAL A 150 7.23 -3.17 6.27
C VAL A 150 8.20 -2.07 6.70
N ILE A 151 7.74 -1.13 7.50
CA ILE A 151 8.50 0.09 7.87
C ILE A 151 9.01 0.01 9.30
N GLY A 152 8.22 -0.58 10.21
CA GLY A 152 8.59 -0.73 11.61
C GLY A 152 7.66 0.01 12.58
N ILE A 153 7.97 -0.15 13.88
CA ILE A 153 7.14 0.35 14.98
C ILE A 153 7.06 1.90 15.06
N PRO A 154 8.11 2.69 14.80
CA PRO A 154 8.07 4.14 15.02
C PRO A 154 6.94 4.84 14.28
N LEU A 155 6.71 4.50 13.00
CA LEU A 155 5.65 5.11 12.22
C LEU A 155 4.25 4.72 12.72
N VAL A 156 4.09 3.49 13.18
CA VAL A 156 2.82 3.01 13.78
C VAL A 156 2.50 3.78 15.05
N VAL A 157 3.50 4.01 15.91
CA VAL A 157 3.31 4.80 17.17
C VAL A 157 2.83 6.20 16.83
N ILE A 158 3.48 6.87 15.87
CA ILE A 158 3.08 8.20 15.41
C ILE A 158 1.63 8.18 14.90
N ALA A 159 1.28 7.24 14.04
CA ALA A 159 -0.07 7.12 13.49
C ALA A 159 -1.12 6.88 14.60
N VAL A 160 -0.85 5.98 15.54
CA VAL A 160 -1.73 5.71 16.67
C VAL A 160 -1.88 6.94 17.58
N CYS A 161 -0.79 7.68 17.85
CA CYS A 161 -0.85 8.93 18.61
C CYS A 161 -1.79 9.95 17.95
N PHE A 162 -1.72 10.13 16.64
CA PHE A 162 -2.61 11.03 15.91
C PHE A 162 -4.06 10.55 15.89
N LEU A 163 -4.30 9.25 15.75
CA LEU A 163 -5.66 8.69 15.86
C LEU A 163 -6.25 8.90 17.26
N LEU A 164 -5.47 8.68 18.31
CA LEU A 164 -5.88 8.94 19.69
C LEU A 164 -6.09 10.44 19.93
N PHE A 165 -5.23 11.30 19.41
CA PHE A 165 -5.41 12.74 19.51
C PHE A 165 -6.71 13.18 18.82
N SER A 166 -7.01 12.65 17.63
CA SER A 166 -8.26 12.94 16.91
C SER A 166 -9.51 12.49 17.71
N TYR A 167 -9.42 11.38 18.44
CA TYR A 167 -10.50 10.87 19.25
C TYR A 167 -10.65 11.62 20.59
N TYR A 168 -9.53 11.87 21.29
CA TYR A 168 -9.50 12.49 22.63
C TYR A 168 -9.15 13.99 22.61
N GLY A 169 -9.28 14.67 21.49
CA GLY A 169 -8.85 16.08 21.32
C GLY A 169 -9.44 17.06 22.32
N GLN A 170 -10.60 16.74 22.92
CA GLN A 170 -11.22 17.54 23.99
C GLN A 170 -10.41 17.59 25.29
N TYR A 171 -9.51 16.62 25.52
CA TYR A 171 -8.64 16.56 26.70
C TYR A 171 -7.24 17.11 26.43
N ALA A 172 -6.99 17.58 25.22
CA ALA A 172 -5.70 18.17 24.85
C ALA A 172 -5.51 19.55 25.49
N PRO A 173 -4.27 20.05 25.63
CA PRO A 173 -3.99 21.41 26.07
C PRO A 173 -4.74 22.46 25.22
N GLU A 174 -5.15 23.57 25.84
CA GLU A 174 -6.01 24.61 25.19
C GLU A 174 -5.54 25.04 23.80
N ILE A 175 -4.21 25.14 23.59
CA ILE A 175 -3.62 25.58 22.30
C ILE A 175 -3.95 24.63 21.14
N ILE A 176 -4.10 23.33 21.42
CA ILE A 176 -4.32 22.27 20.41
C ILE A 176 -5.61 21.50 20.65
N SER A 177 -6.44 21.94 21.63
CA SER A 177 -7.69 21.27 21.95
C SER A 177 -8.71 21.43 20.81
N HIS A 178 -9.48 20.37 20.61
CA HIS A 178 -10.62 20.37 19.68
C HIS A 178 -11.71 19.45 20.21
N GLY A 179 -12.91 19.53 19.64
CA GLY A 179 -14.10 18.84 20.16
C GLY A 179 -14.06 17.31 20.17
N GLY A 180 -12.95 16.69 19.70
CA GLY A 180 -12.84 15.23 19.56
C GLY A 180 -13.75 14.68 18.46
N LEU A 181 -13.45 13.50 17.97
CA LEU A 181 -14.27 12.80 16.98
C LEU A 181 -14.91 11.56 17.60
N SER A 182 -16.18 11.32 17.31
CA SER A 182 -16.78 10.01 17.61
C SER A 182 -16.10 8.90 16.80
N LEU A 183 -16.05 7.68 17.32
CA LEU A 183 -15.44 6.55 16.62
C LEU A 183 -15.98 6.36 15.18
N LYS A 184 -17.30 6.52 15.02
CA LYS A 184 -17.94 6.43 13.69
C LYS A 184 -17.40 7.49 12.74
N ARG A 185 -17.26 8.72 13.21
CA ARG A 185 -16.76 9.84 12.39
C ARG A 185 -15.28 9.69 12.07
N LEU A 186 -14.49 9.22 13.06
CA LEU A 186 -13.07 8.94 12.88
C LEU A 186 -12.84 7.85 11.82
N VAL A 187 -13.53 6.71 11.93
CA VAL A 187 -13.40 5.60 10.99
C VAL A 187 -13.95 5.98 9.62
N GLY A 188 -15.08 6.68 9.55
CA GLY A 188 -15.67 7.17 8.30
C GLY A 188 -14.69 8.05 7.54
N PHE A 189 -14.11 9.05 8.21
CA PHE A 189 -13.13 9.95 7.62
C PHE A 189 -11.83 9.24 7.22
N GLN A 190 -11.32 8.35 8.07
CA GLN A 190 -10.04 7.68 7.80
C GLN A 190 -10.13 6.65 6.67
N TRP A 191 -11.21 5.85 6.61
CA TRP A 191 -11.29 4.71 5.68
C TRP A 191 -12.17 4.94 4.45
N PHE A 192 -13.18 5.78 4.52
CA PHE A 192 -14.15 5.96 3.43
C PHE A 192 -14.08 7.33 2.75
N ASP A 193 -13.16 8.21 3.17
CA ASP A 193 -12.96 9.53 2.61
C ASP A 193 -11.70 9.59 1.74
N GLN A 194 -11.67 10.57 0.81
CA GLN A 194 -10.55 10.81 -0.09
C GLN A 194 -9.47 11.73 0.52
N GLU A 195 -9.69 12.25 1.73
CA GLU A 195 -8.79 13.23 2.35
C GLU A 195 -7.79 12.58 3.34
N ALA A 196 -8.08 11.37 3.82
CA ALA A 196 -7.25 10.69 4.82
C ALA A 196 -6.35 9.60 4.20
N ILE A 197 -6.58 8.32 4.55
CA ILE A 197 -5.76 7.20 4.05
C ILE A 197 -5.72 7.17 2.52
N PHE A 198 -6.87 7.35 1.88
CA PHE A 198 -6.98 7.37 0.42
C PHE A 198 -6.74 8.77 -0.19
N GLY A 199 -6.07 9.65 0.54
CA GLY A 199 -5.76 11.01 0.14
C GLY A 199 -4.64 11.14 -0.89
N ILE A 200 -3.99 12.31 -0.89
CA ILE A 200 -2.94 12.68 -1.84
C ILE A 200 -1.82 11.64 -1.92
N PRO A 201 -1.28 11.08 -0.80
CA PRO A 201 -0.14 10.17 -0.89
C PRO A 201 -0.44 8.90 -1.68
N ILE A 202 -1.60 8.28 -1.46
CA ILE A 202 -2.00 7.09 -2.25
C ILE A 202 -2.37 7.50 -3.67
N GLY A 203 -3.01 8.66 -3.87
CA GLY A 203 -3.28 9.20 -5.20
C GLY A 203 -2.02 9.31 -6.04
N VAL A 204 -0.99 9.98 -5.53
CA VAL A 204 0.31 10.10 -6.21
C VAL A 204 0.97 8.73 -6.43
N SER A 205 0.82 7.79 -5.50
CA SER A 205 1.32 6.43 -5.66
C SER A 205 0.65 5.70 -6.84
N VAL A 206 -0.67 5.83 -6.97
CA VAL A 206 -1.45 5.22 -8.07
C VAL A 206 -1.16 5.87 -9.40
N ASP A 207 -1.15 7.21 -9.44
CA ASP A 207 -1.10 7.96 -10.70
C ASP A 207 0.33 8.03 -11.29
N PHE A 208 1.37 8.06 -10.43
CA PHE A 208 2.73 8.34 -10.87
C PHE A 208 3.77 7.35 -10.34
N ILE A 209 3.89 7.17 -9.02
CA ILE A 209 5.04 6.47 -8.42
C ILE A 209 5.14 5.03 -8.91
N PHE A 210 4.02 4.31 -8.94
CA PHE A 210 4.01 2.92 -9.38
C PHE A 210 4.52 2.76 -10.82
N LEU A 211 4.07 3.64 -11.71
CA LEU A 211 4.49 3.63 -13.12
C LEU A 211 5.97 3.97 -13.29
N PHE A 212 6.49 4.93 -12.52
CA PHE A 212 7.92 5.22 -12.53
C PHE A 212 8.76 4.05 -12.04
N VAL A 213 8.34 3.37 -10.98
CA VAL A 213 9.02 2.17 -10.46
C VAL A 213 8.97 1.04 -11.50
N LEU A 214 7.81 0.82 -12.11
CA LEU A 214 7.63 -0.18 -13.15
C LEU A 214 8.50 0.12 -14.37
N PHE A 215 8.50 1.37 -14.84
CA PHE A 215 9.37 1.81 -15.92
C PHE A 215 10.85 1.64 -15.58
N GLY A 216 11.25 2.00 -14.36
CA GLY A 216 12.62 1.79 -13.87
C GLY A 216 13.04 0.32 -13.91
N ALA A 217 12.16 -0.60 -13.51
CA ALA A 217 12.41 -2.04 -13.56
C ALA A 217 12.55 -2.55 -15.01
N PHE A 218 11.74 -2.06 -15.93
CA PHE A 218 11.90 -2.36 -17.37
C PHE A 218 13.22 -1.82 -17.93
N LEU A 219 13.57 -0.58 -17.58
CA LEU A 219 14.80 0.05 -18.04
C LEU A 219 16.05 -0.69 -17.51
N GLU A 220 16.02 -1.13 -16.27
CA GLU A 220 17.09 -1.93 -15.67
C GLU A 220 17.24 -3.28 -16.38
N THR A 221 16.13 -3.98 -16.63
CA THR A 221 16.13 -5.27 -17.33
C THR A 221 16.60 -5.13 -18.79
N ALA A 222 16.28 -4.00 -19.45
CA ALA A 222 16.73 -3.69 -20.79
C ALA A 222 18.22 -3.26 -20.87
N GLY A 223 18.93 -3.18 -19.71
CA GLY A 223 20.33 -2.77 -19.66
C GLY A 223 20.55 -1.25 -19.70
N GLY A 224 19.49 -0.46 -19.49
CA GLY A 224 19.55 1.00 -19.54
C GLY A 224 20.53 1.59 -18.52
N GLY A 225 20.61 1.01 -17.32
CA GLY A 225 21.58 1.45 -16.30
C GLY A 225 23.02 1.37 -16.78
N LYS A 226 23.39 0.25 -17.42
CA LYS A 226 24.72 0.08 -18.03
C LYS A 226 24.94 1.08 -19.17
N TYR A 227 23.95 1.23 -20.05
CA TYR A 227 24.03 2.18 -21.16
C TYR A 227 24.29 3.61 -20.69
N PHE A 228 23.58 4.10 -19.68
CA PHE A 228 23.81 5.44 -19.14
C PHE A 228 25.18 5.60 -18.46
N LEU A 229 25.67 4.57 -17.77
CA LEU A 229 27.02 4.57 -17.21
C LEU A 229 28.08 4.63 -18.32
N ASP A 230 27.98 3.79 -19.32
CA ASP A 230 28.90 3.75 -20.47
C ASP A 230 28.89 5.09 -21.23
N LEU A 231 27.71 5.70 -21.43
CA LEU A 231 27.57 7.01 -22.03
C LEU A 231 28.23 8.11 -21.18
N ALA A 232 28.00 8.11 -19.87
CA ALA A 232 28.63 9.06 -18.95
C ALA A 232 30.17 8.93 -18.98
N PHE A 233 30.69 7.72 -18.95
CA PHE A 233 32.16 7.49 -19.10
C PHE A 233 32.68 7.91 -20.46
N ALA A 234 31.93 7.72 -21.53
CA ALA A 234 32.34 8.18 -22.87
C ALA A 234 32.42 9.69 -22.96
N MET A 235 31.51 10.41 -22.28
CA MET A 235 31.45 11.88 -22.31
C MET A 235 32.47 12.53 -21.36
N VAL A 236 32.67 12.00 -20.17
CA VAL A 236 33.43 12.65 -19.08
C VAL A 236 34.72 11.92 -18.72
N GLY A 237 34.84 10.63 -19.05
CA GLY A 237 35.97 9.78 -18.63
C GLY A 237 37.36 10.18 -19.18
N LYS A 238 37.43 11.12 -20.14
CA LYS A 238 38.68 11.70 -20.66
C LYS A 238 39.10 12.99 -19.94
N THR A 239 38.28 13.52 -19.04
CA THR A 239 38.57 14.74 -18.29
C THR A 239 39.24 14.41 -16.96
N ARG A 240 40.16 15.29 -16.48
CA ARG A 240 40.79 15.14 -15.16
C ARG A 240 39.71 15.25 -14.08
N GLY A 241 39.35 14.15 -13.43
CA GLY A 241 38.32 14.05 -12.40
C GLY A 241 37.05 13.33 -12.83
N GLY A 242 37.00 12.78 -14.05
CA GLY A 242 35.94 11.90 -14.53
C GLY A 242 36.21 10.42 -14.21
#